data_68dd0989ab939bfba1e6c54d8da7ac08
#
_entry.id   68dd0989ab939bfba1e6c54d8da7ac08
#
_cell.length_a   1.000
_cell.length_b   1.000
_cell.length_c   1.000
_cell.angle_alpha   90.00
_cell.angle_beta   90.00
_cell.angle_gamma   90.00
#
_symmetry.space_group_name_H-M   'P 1'
#
loop_
_entity.id
_entity.type
_entity.pdbx_description
1 polymer ?
#
loop_
_entity_poly.entity_id
_entity_poly.type
_entity_poly.pdbx_seq_one_letter_code
_entity_poly.pdbx_strand_id
1 'polypeptide(L)'
;MIFRAVEDADLIARVKRGDVEAFNVLISHWEKRVYNYLLRLTGNPDDSLDLSQDVFLKAYQNIRKLDDAAKFPSWLFRIAHNEAHSLFRKRKPEVGVDDPDFVERERAHWFSPDLTLAVSAALDRLNADQREAVVLKVYQGFKFEEISEILSCPVSTVKSRLYTAMDLLKNELAPANARGSR
;
A
#
# COMPACT_ATOMS: atom_id res chain seq x y z
N MET A 1 1.16 -17.80 8.92
CA MET A 1 0.99 -17.33 7.52
C MET A 1 0.54 -18.44 6.57
N ILE A 2 1.09 -19.66 6.65
CA ILE A 2 0.76 -20.79 5.76
C ILE A 2 -0.71 -21.24 5.86
N PHE A 3 -1.28 -21.34 7.05
CA PHE A 3 -2.68 -21.75 7.25
C PHE A 3 -3.69 -20.81 6.57
N ARG A 4 -3.47 -19.51 6.64
CA ARG A 4 -4.34 -18.51 6.01
C ARG A 4 -4.32 -18.59 4.49
N ALA A 5 -3.18 -18.89 3.90
CA ALA A 5 -3.06 -19.04 2.45
C ALA A 5 -3.82 -20.27 1.91
N VAL A 6 -3.91 -21.34 2.69
CA VAL A 6 -4.69 -22.55 2.32
C VAL A 6 -6.18 -22.26 2.42
N GLU A 7 -6.61 -21.55 3.49
CA GLU A 7 -8.01 -21.13 3.65
C GLU A 7 -8.44 -20.17 2.53
N ASP A 8 -7.61 -19.18 2.18
CA ASP A 8 -7.91 -18.24 1.11
C ASP A 8 -8.02 -18.93 -0.25
N ALA A 9 -7.22 -19.96 -0.52
CA ALA A 9 -7.30 -20.72 -1.79
C ALA A 9 -8.65 -21.44 -1.95
N ASP A 10 -9.17 -22.06 -0.89
CA ASP A 10 -10.49 -22.68 -0.90
C ASP A 10 -11.58 -21.62 -1.07
N LEU A 11 -11.52 -20.53 -0.31
CA LEU A 11 -12.46 -19.42 -0.43
C LEU A 11 -12.49 -18.86 -1.86
N ILE A 12 -11.33 -18.63 -2.47
CA ILE A 12 -11.22 -18.15 -3.85
C ILE A 12 -11.86 -19.13 -4.84
N ALA A 13 -11.62 -20.43 -4.66
CA ALA A 13 -12.24 -21.45 -5.51
C ALA A 13 -13.77 -21.45 -5.38
N ARG A 14 -14.31 -21.24 -4.21
CA ARG A 14 -15.76 -21.13 -3.96
C ARG A 14 -16.33 -19.84 -4.56
N VAL A 15 -15.65 -18.70 -4.38
CA VAL A 15 -16.05 -17.41 -4.98
C VAL A 15 -16.12 -17.51 -6.50
N LYS A 16 -15.15 -18.17 -7.15
CA LYS A 16 -15.16 -18.38 -8.60
C LYS A 16 -16.37 -19.17 -9.08
N ARG A 17 -16.95 -20.02 -8.23
CA ARG A 17 -18.21 -20.75 -8.48
C ARG A 17 -19.48 -19.95 -8.13
N GLY A 18 -19.34 -18.71 -7.65
CA GLY A 18 -20.44 -17.83 -7.33
C GLY A 18 -20.87 -17.81 -5.86
N ASP A 19 -20.08 -18.39 -4.96
CA ASP A 19 -20.36 -18.37 -3.51
C ASP A 19 -20.03 -16.97 -2.93
N VAL A 20 -21.08 -16.17 -2.70
CA VAL A 20 -20.96 -14.80 -2.16
C VAL A 20 -20.50 -14.82 -0.70
N GLU A 21 -20.94 -15.81 0.09
CA GLU A 21 -20.54 -15.92 1.50
C GLU A 21 -19.05 -16.19 1.64
N ALA A 22 -18.49 -17.04 0.77
CA ALA A 22 -17.04 -17.24 0.72
C ALA A 22 -16.28 -15.93 0.42
N PHE A 23 -16.87 -15.03 -0.39
CA PHE A 23 -16.26 -13.73 -0.64
C PHE A 23 -16.31 -12.82 0.59
N ASN A 24 -17.42 -12.79 1.33
CA ASN A 24 -17.53 -12.02 2.57
C ASN A 24 -16.48 -12.47 3.60
N VAL A 25 -16.25 -13.78 3.71
CA VAL A 25 -15.17 -14.31 4.58
C VAL A 25 -13.80 -13.87 4.07
N LEU A 26 -13.56 -13.94 2.75
CA LEU A 26 -12.30 -13.50 2.16
C LEU A 26 -12.05 -12.00 2.40
N ILE A 27 -13.08 -11.14 2.27
CA ILE A 27 -13.00 -9.73 2.63
C ILE A 27 -12.54 -9.57 4.07
N SER A 28 -13.18 -10.24 5.03
CA SER A 28 -12.85 -10.11 6.46
C SER A 28 -11.39 -10.45 6.77
N HIS A 29 -10.76 -11.30 5.98
CA HIS A 29 -9.34 -11.62 6.10
C HIS A 29 -8.42 -10.46 5.66
N TRP A 30 -8.87 -9.62 4.71
CA TRP A 30 -8.02 -8.66 4.02
C TRP A 30 -8.38 -7.20 4.24
N GLU A 31 -9.61 -6.89 4.68
CA GLU A 31 -10.13 -5.53 4.80
C GLU A 31 -9.23 -4.60 5.62
N LYS A 32 -8.80 -5.05 6.81
CA LYS A 32 -7.93 -4.27 7.69
C LYS A 32 -6.57 -3.97 7.04
N ARG A 33 -6.03 -4.94 6.29
CA ARG A 33 -4.73 -4.77 5.62
C ARG A 33 -4.82 -3.81 4.45
N VAL A 34 -5.87 -3.94 3.62
CA VAL A 34 -6.13 -3.06 2.48
C VAL A 34 -6.40 -1.64 2.97
N TYR A 35 -7.30 -1.47 3.94
CA TYR A 35 -7.60 -0.17 4.54
C TYR A 35 -6.34 0.52 5.09
N ASN A 36 -5.55 -0.19 5.91
CA ASN A 36 -4.33 0.37 6.49
C ASN A 36 -3.26 0.72 5.44
N TYR A 37 -3.18 -0.03 4.35
CA TYR A 37 -2.32 0.31 3.22
C TYR A 37 -2.79 1.60 2.56
N LEU A 38 -4.07 1.69 2.21
CA LEU A 38 -4.66 2.88 1.58
C LEU A 38 -4.55 4.11 2.49
N LEU A 39 -4.79 3.96 3.80
CA LEU A 39 -4.66 5.04 4.77
C LEU A 39 -3.23 5.60 4.82
N ARG A 40 -2.21 4.75 4.70
CA ARG A 40 -0.81 5.19 4.65
C ARG A 40 -0.43 5.88 3.35
N LEU A 41 -1.18 5.66 2.28
CA LEU A 41 -0.97 6.34 1.00
C LEU A 41 -1.75 7.65 0.91
N THR A 42 -3.03 7.64 1.30
CA THR A 42 -3.92 8.80 1.14
C THR A 42 -3.80 9.80 2.27
N GLY A 43 -3.47 9.33 3.49
CA GLY A 43 -3.51 10.14 4.70
C GLY A 43 -4.92 10.54 5.13
N ASN A 44 -5.98 10.05 4.46
CA ASN A 44 -7.37 10.42 4.70
C ASN A 44 -8.23 9.18 4.97
N PRO A 45 -8.91 9.09 6.15
CA PRO A 45 -9.73 7.95 6.50
C PRO A 45 -10.93 7.72 5.57
N ASP A 46 -11.61 8.80 5.16
CA ASP A 46 -12.81 8.70 4.33
C ASP A 46 -12.43 8.18 2.92
N ASP A 47 -11.40 8.76 2.30
CA ASP A 47 -10.86 8.26 1.04
C ASP A 47 -10.42 6.81 1.12
N SER A 48 -9.79 6.44 2.24
CA SER A 48 -9.31 5.07 2.43
C SER A 48 -10.43 4.07 2.55
N LEU A 49 -11.54 4.48 3.16
CA LEU A 49 -12.75 3.66 3.27
C LEU A 49 -13.39 3.47 1.89
N ASP A 50 -13.60 4.56 1.15
CA ASP A 50 -14.20 4.53 -0.19
C ASP A 50 -13.35 3.71 -1.16
N LEU A 51 -12.04 3.94 -1.17
CA LEU A 51 -11.11 3.16 -1.97
C LEU A 51 -11.11 1.67 -1.60
N SER A 52 -11.23 1.35 -0.31
CA SER A 52 -11.30 -0.05 0.14
C SER A 52 -12.53 -0.75 -0.43
N GLN A 53 -13.68 -0.08 -0.44
CA GLN A 53 -14.92 -0.60 -1.03
C GLN A 53 -14.75 -0.83 -2.53
N ASP A 54 -14.17 0.15 -3.26
CA ASP A 54 -13.89 0.03 -4.69
C ASP A 54 -12.93 -1.13 -5.00
N VAL A 55 -11.89 -1.31 -4.19
CA VAL A 55 -10.94 -2.42 -4.32
C VAL A 55 -11.63 -3.76 -4.21
N PHE A 56 -12.48 -3.96 -3.18
CA PHE A 56 -13.18 -5.24 -3.01
C PHE A 56 -14.25 -5.47 -4.06
N LEU A 57 -14.95 -4.42 -4.50
CA LEU A 57 -15.88 -4.52 -5.62
C LEU A 57 -15.17 -4.97 -6.91
N LYS A 58 -14.02 -4.35 -7.23
CA LYS A 58 -13.19 -4.74 -8.39
C LYS A 58 -12.60 -6.12 -8.22
N ALA A 59 -12.19 -6.49 -7.02
CA ALA A 59 -11.73 -7.85 -6.73
C ALA A 59 -12.82 -8.87 -7.01
N TYR A 60 -14.05 -8.66 -6.53
CA TYR A 60 -15.17 -9.55 -6.79
C TYR A 60 -15.46 -9.71 -8.28
N GLN A 61 -15.52 -8.60 -9.00
CA GLN A 61 -15.79 -8.60 -10.45
C GLN A 61 -14.72 -9.34 -11.28
N ASN A 62 -13.47 -9.34 -10.80
CA ASN A 62 -12.33 -9.86 -11.56
C ASN A 62 -11.69 -11.13 -11.00
N ILE A 63 -12.16 -11.66 -9.86
CA ILE A 63 -11.54 -12.80 -9.19
C ILE A 63 -11.46 -14.06 -10.08
N ARG A 64 -12.37 -14.18 -11.04
CA ARG A 64 -12.36 -15.29 -12.02
C ARG A 64 -11.13 -15.26 -12.94
N LYS A 65 -10.50 -14.08 -13.12
CA LYS A 65 -9.28 -13.88 -13.93
C LYS A 65 -8.00 -14.19 -13.15
N LEU A 66 -8.10 -14.45 -11.86
CA LEU A 66 -6.96 -14.82 -11.03
C LEU A 66 -6.64 -16.30 -11.28
N ASP A 67 -5.55 -16.60 -11.97
CA ASP A 67 -5.17 -17.98 -12.33
C ASP A 67 -4.61 -18.74 -11.13
N ASP A 68 -3.80 -18.10 -10.30
CA ASP A 68 -3.13 -18.70 -9.15
C ASP A 68 -3.60 -18.03 -7.84
N ALA A 69 -4.27 -18.81 -6.98
CA ALA A 69 -4.76 -18.34 -5.68
C ALA A 69 -3.63 -17.87 -4.76
N ALA A 70 -2.41 -18.40 -4.91
CA ALA A 70 -1.25 -17.96 -4.13
C ALA A 70 -0.84 -16.50 -4.45
N LYS A 71 -1.21 -16.02 -5.62
CA LYS A 71 -0.98 -14.63 -6.05
C LYS A 71 -2.07 -13.66 -5.61
N PHE A 72 -3.12 -14.13 -4.94
CA PHE A 72 -4.23 -13.28 -4.50
C PHE A 72 -3.76 -12.05 -3.69
N PRO A 73 -2.82 -12.17 -2.74
CA PRO A 73 -2.34 -11.00 -1.98
C PRO A 73 -1.75 -9.91 -2.88
N SER A 74 -0.80 -10.24 -3.73
CA SER A 74 -0.16 -9.26 -4.63
C SER A 74 -1.15 -8.71 -5.66
N TRP A 75 -2.04 -9.56 -6.17
CA TRP A 75 -3.08 -9.16 -7.10
C TRP A 75 -4.09 -8.17 -6.47
N LEU A 76 -4.53 -8.41 -5.22
CA LEU A 76 -5.44 -7.53 -4.49
C LEU A 76 -4.77 -6.16 -4.22
N PHE A 77 -3.51 -6.17 -3.78
CA PHE A 77 -2.77 -4.95 -3.53
C PHE A 77 -2.43 -4.17 -4.81
N ARG A 78 -2.29 -4.84 -5.95
CA ARG A 78 -2.19 -4.18 -7.25
C ARG A 78 -3.49 -3.44 -7.62
N ILE A 79 -4.66 -4.01 -7.31
CA ILE A 79 -5.93 -3.28 -7.47
C ILE A 79 -5.93 -2.05 -6.56
N ALA A 80 -5.54 -2.19 -5.29
CA ALA A 80 -5.51 -1.09 -4.33
C ALA A 80 -4.53 0.03 -4.76
N HIS A 81 -3.33 -0.34 -5.25
CA HIS A 81 -2.37 0.60 -5.85
C HIS A 81 -3.01 1.41 -6.98
N ASN A 82 -3.64 0.73 -7.95
CA ASN A 82 -4.24 1.38 -9.10
C ASN A 82 -5.37 2.34 -8.70
N GLU A 83 -6.20 1.97 -7.71
CA GLU A 83 -7.27 2.84 -7.22
C GLU A 83 -6.72 4.09 -6.53
N ALA A 84 -5.74 3.94 -5.64
CA ALA A 84 -5.08 5.07 -4.98
C ALA A 84 -4.45 6.03 -6.02
N HIS A 85 -3.69 5.51 -6.97
CA HIS A 85 -3.07 6.32 -8.02
C HIS A 85 -4.09 6.98 -8.96
N SER A 86 -5.24 6.32 -9.21
CA SER A 86 -6.35 6.93 -9.96
C SER A 86 -6.94 8.12 -9.21
N LEU A 87 -7.13 8.01 -7.88
CA LEU A 87 -7.59 9.12 -7.05
C LEU A 87 -6.61 10.30 -7.10
N PHE A 88 -5.30 10.04 -6.90
CA PHE A 88 -4.28 11.09 -6.94
C PHE A 88 -4.22 11.80 -8.30
N ARG A 89 -4.35 11.06 -9.39
CA ARG A 89 -4.37 11.65 -10.74
C ARG A 89 -5.59 12.54 -10.97
N LYS A 90 -6.78 12.15 -10.47
CA LYS A 90 -8.00 12.95 -10.56
C LYS A 90 -7.94 14.24 -9.74
N ARG A 91 -7.17 14.23 -8.64
CA ARG A 91 -6.99 15.39 -7.74
C ARG A 91 -5.90 16.37 -8.20
N LYS A 92 -5.01 15.96 -9.12
CA LYS A 92 -4.08 16.91 -9.75
C LYS A 92 -4.90 17.93 -10.55
N PRO A 93 -4.75 19.25 -10.29
CA PRO A 93 -5.38 20.28 -11.11
C PRO A 93 -4.91 20.13 -12.57
N GLU A 94 -5.78 20.36 -13.54
CA GLU A 94 -5.43 20.38 -14.97
C GLU A 94 -4.49 21.52 -15.36
N VAL A 95 -4.12 22.39 -14.43
CA VAL A 95 -3.18 23.49 -14.63
C VAL A 95 -1.79 23.01 -14.23
N GLY A 96 -0.89 22.94 -15.21
CA GLY A 96 0.49 22.48 -15.11
C GLY A 96 1.36 23.21 -14.07
N VAL A 97 1.12 22.91 -12.81
CA VAL A 97 2.01 23.17 -11.71
C VAL A 97 2.41 21.80 -11.17
N ASP A 98 3.59 21.35 -11.55
CA ASP A 98 4.34 20.37 -10.81
C ASP A 98 4.71 21.01 -9.46
N ASP A 99 3.74 21.15 -8.57
CA ASP A 99 3.98 21.51 -7.18
C ASP A 99 4.00 20.23 -6.35
N PRO A 100 5.19 19.71 -6.03
CA PRO A 100 5.33 18.56 -5.13
C PRO A 100 4.71 18.81 -3.76
N ASP A 101 4.67 20.08 -3.32
CA ASP A 101 4.18 20.51 -2.02
C ASP A 101 2.65 20.43 -1.89
N PHE A 102 1.87 20.48 -3.00
CA PHE A 102 0.41 20.38 -2.91
C PHE A 102 -0.05 18.99 -2.48
N VAL A 103 0.61 17.96 -2.97
CA VAL A 103 0.33 16.56 -2.57
C VAL A 103 0.81 16.30 -1.13
N GLU A 104 1.76 17.08 -0.64
CA GLU A 104 2.37 16.92 0.68
C GLU A 104 1.55 17.57 1.80
N ARG A 105 0.84 18.66 1.54
CA ARG A 105 0.05 19.38 2.54
C ARG A 105 -1.22 18.68 3.01
N GLU A 106 -1.85 17.85 2.16
CA GLU A 106 -3.02 17.05 2.59
C GLU A 106 -2.64 15.75 3.34
N ARG A 107 -1.35 15.38 3.34
CA ARG A 107 -0.85 14.13 3.91
C ARG A 107 -0.40 14.20 5.37
N ALA A 108 -0.42 15.37 5.97
CA ALA A 108 -0.03 15.53 7.37
C ALA A 108 -1.13 15.02 8.30
N HIS A 109 -0.85 13.95 9.03
CA HIS A 109 -1.49 13.59 10.30
C HIS A 109 -2.25 12.28 10.46
N TRP A 110 -1.92 11.15 9.81
CA TRP A 110 -2.60 9.92 10.23
C TRP A 110 -1.65 8.71 10.29
N PHE A 111 -0.94 8.59 11.39
CA PHE A 111 -0.28 7.34 11.73
C PHE A 111 -1.00 6.68 12.91
N SER A 112 -1.03 5.34 12.87
CA SER A 112 -1.47 4.52 13.99
C SER A 112 -0.86 5.02 15.30
N PRO A 113 -1.60 5.02 16.42
CA PRO A 113 -1.10 5.46 17.73
C PRO A 113 0.20 4.80 18.18
N ASP A 114 0.54 3.64 17.58
CA ASP A 114 1.72 2.85 17.92
C ASP A 114 3.02 3.31 17.22
N LEU A 115 2.96 4.31 16.31
CA LEU A 115 4.17 4.88 15.71
C LEU A 115 4.59 6.12 16.49
N THR A 116 5.84 6.15 16.94
CA THR A 116 6.37 7.35 17.57
C THR A 116 6.31 8.52 16.59
N LEU A 117 6.00 9.72 17.08
CA LEU A 117 5.93 10.97 16.29
C LEU A 117 7.15 11.16 15.37
N ALA A 118 8.35 10.74 15.81
CA ALA A 118 9.58 10.84 15.04
C ALA A 118 9.57 9.96 13.79
N VAL A 119 9.05 8.72 13.88
CA VAL A 119 8.97 7.80 12.72
C VAL A 119 7.92 8.31 11.73
N SER A 120 6.81 8.83 12.23
CA SER A 120 5.77 9.46 11.41
C SER A 120 6.34 10.62 10.59
N ALA A 121 6.99 11.58 11.26
CA ALA A 121 7.61 12.73 10.61
C ALA A 121 8.71 12.34 9.60
N ALA A 122 9.47 11.29 9.89
CA ALA A 122 10.48 10.79 8.97
C ALA A 122 9.87 10.15 7.71
N LEU A 123 8.75 9.41 7.86
CA LEU A 123 8.02 8.85 6.72
C LEU A 123 7.37 9.94 5.85
N ASP A 124 6.98 11.06 6.43
CA ASP A 124 6.42 12.19 5.68
C ASP A 124 7.43 12.87 4.75
N ARG A 125 8.74 12.69 5.01
CA ARG A 125 9.80 13.19 4.13
C ARG A 125 10.08 12.31 2.91
N LEU A 126 9.54 11.11 2.87
CA LEU A 126 9.64 10.23 1.71
C LEU A 126 8.69 10.70 0.61
N ASN A 127 9.17 10.68 -0.63
CA ASN A 127 8.25 10.85 -1.75
C ASN A 127 7.25 9.68 -1.83
N ALA A 128 6.19 9.83 -2.62
CA ALA A 128 5.11 8.85 -2.73
C ALA A 128 5.61 7.44 -3.05
N ASP A 129 6.51 7.32 -4.02
CA ASP A 129 7.06 6.04 -4.49
C ASP A 129 7.93 5.35 -3.43
N GLN A 130 8.74 6.12 -2.71
CA GLN A 130 9.58 5.63 -1.62
C GLN A 130 8.73 5.17 -0.44
N ARG A 131 7.73 5.96 -0.07
CA ARG A 131 6.80 5.65 1.01
C ARG A 131 6.03 4.37 0.70
N GLU A 132 5.50 4.23 -0.51
CA GLU A 132 4.76 3.05 -0.92
C GLU A 132 5.62 1.79 -0.91
N ALA A 133 6.87 1.86 -1.39
CA ALA A 133 7.83 0.75 -1.32
C ALA A 133 8.10 0.31 0.14
N VAL A 134 8.25 1.27 1.07
CA VAL A 134 8.39 0.99 2.51
C VAL A 134 7.12 0.34 3.06
N VAL A 135 5.94 0.86 2.75
CA VAL A 135 4.67 0.32 3.24
C VAL A 135 4.48 -1.13 2.77
N LEU A 136 4.72 -1.41 1.50
CA LEU A 136 4.58 -2.76 0.96
C LEU A 136 5.62 -3.73 1.53
N LYS A 137 6.88 -3.28 1.69
CA LYS A 137 7.95 -4.15 2.18
C LYS A 137 7.90 -4.37 3.68
N VAL A 138 7.79 -3.29 4.45
CA VAL A 138 7.94 -3.33 5.92
C VAL A 138 6.62 -3.66 6.61
N TYR A 139 5.52 -2.99 6.22
CA TYR A 139 4.23 -3.17 6.89
C TYR A 139 3.42 -4.34 6.32
N GLN A 140 3.49 -4.57 5.01
CA GLN A 140 2.74 -5.66 4.37
C GLN A 140 3.55 -6.95 4.23
N GLY A 141 4.89 -6.87 4.27
CA GLY A 141 5.77 -8.03 4.25
C GLY A 141 5.94 -8.68 2.88
N PHE A 142 5.61 -7.99 1.79
CA PHE A 142 5.76 -8.52 0.43
C PHE A 142 7.24 -8.74 0.06
N LYS A 143 7.49 -9.72 -0.80
CA LYS A 143 8.79 -9.93 -1.45
C LYS A 143 9.02 -8.87 -2.53
N PHE A 144 10.27 -8.67 -2.93
CA PHE A 144 10.59 -7.67 -3.96
C PHE A 144 9.91 -7.96 -5.30
N GLU A 145 9.79 -9.23 -5.66
CA GLU A 145 9.12 -9.68 -6.87
C GLU A 145 7.62 -9.36 -6.83
N GLU A 146 6.98 -9.61 -5.69
CA GLU A 146 5.56 -9.28 -5.47
C GLU A 146 5.33 -7.77 -5.52
N ILE A 147 6.21 -6.96 -4.91
CA ILE A 147 6.14 -5.50 -4.97
C ILE A 147 6.33 -5.00 -6.41
N SER A 148 7.24 -5.60 -7.16
CA SER A 148 7.43 -5.32 -8.59
C SER A 148 6.16 -5.54 -9.40
N GLU A 149 5.43 -6.63 -9.12
CA GLU A 149 4.12 -6.92 -9.74
C GLU A 149 3.05 -5.89 -9.30
N ILE A 150 3.00 -5.54 -8.01
CA ILE A 150 2.04 -4.56 -7.47
C ILE A 150 2.26 -3.19 -8.11
N LEU A 151 3.49 -2.69 -8.09
CA LEU A 151 3.85 -1.35 -8.57
C LEU A 151 4.06 -1.28 -10.10
N SER A 152 4.00 -2.41 -10.79
CA SER A 152 4.25 -2.52 -12.24
C SER A 152 5.59 -1.87 -12.65
N CYS A 153 6.65 -2.09 -11.87
CA CYS A 153 8.00 -1.58 -12.14
C CYS A 153 9.07 -2.65 -11.88
N PRO A 154 10.28 -2.52 -12.46
CA PRO A 154 11.35 -3.51 -12.26
C PRO A 154 11.73 -3.69 -10.79
N VAL A 155 12.15 -4.91 -10.40
CA VAL A 155 12.64 -5.23 -9.05
C VAL A 155 13.81 -4.32 -8.64
N SER A 156 14.69 -3.95 -9.59
CA SER A 156 15.78 -2.99 -9.34
C SER A 156 15.27 -1.62 -8.92
N THR A 157 14.17 -1.16 -9.51
CA THR A 157 13.50 0.10 -9.16
C THR A 157 12.91 0.02 -7.74
N VAL A 158 12.23 -1.08 -7.41
CA VAL A 158 11.70 -1.31 -6.05
C VAL A 158 12.83 -1.26 -5.00
N LYS A 159 13.94 -1.97 -5.27
CA LYS A 159 15.11 -1.97 -4.39
C LYS A 159 15.72 -0.58 -4.21
N SER A 160 15.88 0.16 -5.32
CA SER A 160 16.41 1.53 -5.29
C SER A 160 15.53 2.46 -4.45
N ARG A 161 14.19 2.44 -4.69
CA ARG A 161 13.22 3.22 -3.91
C ARG A 161 13.29 2.90 -2.42
N LEU A 162 13.35 1.62 -2.08
CA LEU A 162 13.40 1.17 -0.68
C LEU A 162 14.71 1.56 -0.01
N TYR A 163 15.88 1.31 -0.63
CA TYR A 163 17.16 1.62 -0.02
C TYR A 163 17.35 3.13 0.16
N THR A 164 16.98 3.93 -0.83
CA THR A 164 16.99 5.40 -0.68
C THR A 164 16.07 5.86 0.46
N ALA A 165 14.87 5.28 0.57
CA ALA A 165 13.98 5.56 1.68
C ALA A 165 14.58 5.19 3.03
N MET A 166 15.19 4.02 3.15
CA MET A 166 15.82 3.57 4.39
C MET A 166 17.01 4.44 4.80
N ASP A 167 17.81 4.92 3.85
CA ASP A 167 18.90 5.85 4.11
C ASP A 167 18.39 7.20 4.61
N LEU A 168 17.32 7.73 4.01
CA LEU A 168 16.67 8.96 4.48
C LEU A 168 16.12 8.79 5.90
N LEU A 169 15.39 7.69 6.16
CA LEU A 169 14.83 7.39 7.49
C LEU A 169 15.94 7.23 8.54
N LYS A 170 17.03 6.56 8.21
CA LYS A 170 18.18 6.41 9.10
C LYS A 170 18.80 7.75 9.47
N ASN A 171 18.95 8.66 8.52
CA ASN A 171 19.51 9.99 8.75
C ASN A 171 18.59 10.86 9.59
N GLU A 172 17.27 10.77 9.40
CA GLU A 172 16.29 11.53 10.17
C GLU A 172 16.15 11.00 11.61
N LEU A 173 16.21 9.70 11.80
CA LEU A 173 16.05 9.06 13.12
C LEU A 173 17.39 8.93 13.89
N ALA A 174 18.52 9.29 13.28
CA ALA A 174 19.78 9.29 13.97
C ALA A 174 19.76 10.31 15.12
N PRO A 175 20.23 9.96 16.34
CA PRO A 175 20.27 10.88 17.47
C PRO A 175 21.12 12.12 17.11
N ALA A 176 20.68 13.30 17.59
CA ALA A 176 21.28 14.60 17.28
C ALA A 176 22.81 14.65 17.51
N ASN A 177 23.33 13.82 18.42
CA ASN A 177 24.77 13.74 18.73
C ASN A 177 25.59 13.07 17.60
N ALA A 178 24.97 12.40 16.63
CA ALA A 178 25.69 11.79 15.50
C ALA A 178 25.81 12.75 14.29
N ARG A 179 25.13 13.90 14.32
CA ARG A 179 25.12 14.89 13.21
C ARG A 179 26.26 15.92 13.30
N GLY A 180 27.07 15.88 14.37
CA GLY A 180 28.08 16.91 14.70
C GLY A 180 29.55 16.54 14.46
N SER A 181 29.85 15.45 13.78
CA SER A 181 31.25 15.06 13.49
C SER A 181 31.47 14.86 12.01
N ARG A 182 31.59 15.97 11.29
CA ARG A 182 32.37 16.10 10.04
C ARG A 182 32.82 17.53 9.87
#